data_37713c835b8a3fd97f4d7958c27d417f
#
_entry.id   37713c835b8a3fd97f4d7958c27d417f
#
_cell.length_a   1.000
_cell.length_b   1.000
_cell.length_c   1.000
_cell.angle_alpha   90.00
_cell.angle_beta   90.00
_cell.angle_gamma   90.00
#
_symmetry.space_group_name_H-M   'P 1'
#
loop_
_entity.id
_entity.type
_entity.pdbx_description
1 polymer ?
#
loop_
_entity_poly.entity_id
_entity_poly.type
_entity_poly.pdbx_seq_one_letter_code
_entity_poly.pdbx_strand_id
1 'polypeptide(L)'
;YAWLHNPVSARDKDNQRLLTLIRDSYSLSGGVYGYRRVHGDLNEIGENCGKNRVGRIMQLNRIKAVRGYKAPRRIAGRPSVVAPNRVQRKFAIVRANQVWVTDITYIRTWQGWLYLAVVIDLFARNVVGWSMKPTLSRELALDALMMAVWRRKPDGEVIVNSDQGSQYGSDDWQRFCRANNLAPSMSRRGNCWDNAVAESFFSSLKKERIRKRIYKTRDLARADIFDYIEVFYNRNRRHSHLGSVSPEAFEQASS
;
A
#
# COMPACT_ATOMS: atom_id res chain seq x y z
N TYR A 1 49.12 21.58 -15.43
CA TYR A 1 48.08 21.56 -14.40
C TYR A 1 47.54 20.13 -14.29
N ALA A 2 47.43 19.54 -13.04
CA ALA A 2 46.99 18.15 -12.80
C ALA A 2 45.60 17.80 -13.39
N TRP A 3 44.68 18.76 -13.51
CA TRP A 3 43.37 18.56 -14.11
C TRP A 3 43.39 18.31 -15.63
N LEU A 4 44.41 18.71 -16.34
CA LEU A 4 44.59 18.39 -17.76
C LEU A 4 44.89 16.90 -18.00
N HIS A 5 45.57 16.26 -17.05
CA HIS A 5 45.93 14.85 -17.12
C HIS A 5 44.87 13.94 -16.47
N ASN A 6 44.02 14.50 -15.61
CA ASN A 6 42.96 13.75 -14.93
C ASN A 6 41.65 14.59 -14.84
N PRO A 7 40.94 14.76 -15.97
CA PRO A 7 39.79 15.69 -16.07
C PRO A 7 38.61 15.26 -15.22
N VAL A 8 38.55 14.00 -14.77
CA VAL A 8 37.47 13.48 -13.93
C VAL A 8 37.98 13.33 -12.50
N SER A 9 37.42 14.12 -11.58
CA SER A 9 37.80 14.05 -10.16
C SER A 9 37.44 12.68 -9.54
N ALA A 10 38.12 12.29 -8.47
CA ALA A 10 37.80 11.08 -7.71
C ALA A 10 36.33 11.11 -7.22
N ARG A 11 35.85 12.30 -6.86
CA ARG A 11 34.45 12.51 -6.47
C ARG A 11 33.46 12.27 -7.61
N ASP A 12 33.83 12.64 -8.84
CA ASP A 12 32.95 12.43 -10.00
C ASP A 12 32.93 10.96 -10.41
N LYS A 13 34.07 10.27 -10.31
CA LYS A 13 34.13 8.81 -10.51
C LYS A 13 33.23 8.10 -9.51
N ASP A 14 33.28 8.47 -8.24
CA ASP A 14 32.42 7.89 -7.20
C ASP A 14 30.95 8.30 -7.36
N ASN A 15 30.65 9.51 -7.84
CA ASN A 15 29.29 9.91 -8.19
C ASN A 15 28.73 9.08 -9.37
N GLN A 16 29.55 8.71 -10.35
CA GLN A 16 29.14 7.84 -11.45
C GLN A 16 28.83 6.41 -10.95
N ARG A 17 29.68 5.87 -10.07
CA ARG A 17 29.43 4.57 -9.41
C ARG A 17 28.11 4.60 -8.61
N LEU A 18 27.94 5.61 -7.77
CA LEU A 18 26.68 5.80 -7.02
C LEU A 18 25.47 5.97 -7.93
N LEU A 19 25.61 6.62 -9.08
CA LEU A 19 24.52 6.79 -10.03
C LEU A 19 24.02 5.44 -10.57
N THR A 20 24.90 4.48 -10.81
CA THR A 20 24.50 3.12 -11.22
C THR A 20 23.66 2.47 -10.14
N LEU A 21 24.11 2.44 -8.90
CA LEU A 21 23.34 1.89 -7.77
C LEU A 21 22.01 2.60 -7.53
N ILE A 22 21.97 3.93 -7.70
CA ILE A 22 20.75 4.72 -7.63
C ILE A 22 19.76 4.30 -8.74
N ARG A 23 20.24 4.06 -9.96
CA ARG A 23 19.41 3.60 -11.09
C ARG A 23 18.85 2.21 -10.85
N ASP A 24 19.65 1.31 -10.28
CA ASP A 24 19.22 -0.05 -9.95
C ASP A 24 18.10 -0.04 -8.90
N SER A 25 18.29 0.65 -7.77
CA SER A 25 17.25 0.82 -6.74
C SER A 25 16.00 1.48 -7.32
N TYR A 26 16.17 2.54 -8.13
CA TYR A 26 15.05 3.23 -8.77
C TYR A 26 14.28 2.31 -9.75
N SER A 27 14.98 1.49 -10.52
CA SER A 27 14.39 0.53 -11.48
C SER A 27 13.68 -0.61 -10.76
N LEU A 28 14.29 -1.19 -9.73
CA LEU A 28 13.69 -2.24 -8.89
C LEU A 28 12.39 -1.77 -8.23
N SER A 29 12.32 -0.50 -7.84
CA SER A 29 11.08 0.09 -7.31
C SER A 29 10.04 0.43 -8.39
N GLY A 30 10.29 0.18 -9.66
CA GLY A 30 9.44 0.60 -10.77
C GLY A 30 9.32 2.13 -10.93
N GLY A 31 10.35 2.87 -10.53
CA GLY A 31 10.39 4.33 -10.58
C GLY A 31 9.59 5.04 -9.47
N VAL A 32 9.23 4.31 -8.44
CA VAL A 32 8.41 4.82 -7.32
C VAL A 32 9.27 5.53 -6.28
N TYR A 33 10.50 5.07 -6.07
CA TYR A 33 11.36 5.57 -4.99
C TYR A 33 11.93 6.95 -5.31
N GLY A 34 11.76 7.87 -4.35
CA GLY A 34 12.49 9.14 -4.30
C GLY A 34 13.77 8.99 -3.49
N TYR A 35 14.59 10.03 -3.49
CA TYR A 35 15.94 10.01 -2.92
C TYR A 35 16.04 9.46 -1.48
N ARG A 36 15.00 9.64 -0.64
CA ARG A 36 15.03 9.14 0.74
C ARG A 36 14.95 7.62 0.82
N ARG A 37 14.14 6.99 -0.03
CA ARG A 37 14.01 5.54 -0.08
C ARG A 37 15.20 4.91 -0.79
N VAL A 38 15.64 5.51 -1.90
CA VAL A 38 16.87 5.11 -2.59
C VAL A 38 18.08 5.17 -1.65
N HIS A 39 18.23 6.23 -0.85
CA HIS A 39 19.27 6.30 0.17
C HIS A 39 19.17 5.17 1.20
N GLY A 40 17.95 4.79 1.61
CA GLY A 40 17.73 3.64 2.48
C GLY A 40 18.24 2.34 1.87
N ASP A 41 17.93 2.08 0.58
CA ASP A 41 18.42 0.89 -0.14
C ASP A 41 19.95 0.88 -0.25
N LEU A 42 20.56 2.05 -0.54
CA LEU A 42 22.02 2.16 -0.61
C LEU A 42 22.68 1.86 0.73
N ASN A 43 22.12 2.33 1.83
CA ASN A 43 22.64 2.01 3.17
C ASN A 43 22.54 0.52 3.50
N GLU A 44 21.45 -0.17 3.09
CA GLU A 44 21.32 -1.62 3.31
C GLU A 44 22.35 -2.46 2.58
N ILE A 45 22.79 -2.02 1.40
CA ILE A 45 23.91 -2.68 0.68
C ILE A 45 25.29 -2.21 1.16
N GLY A 46 25.34 -1.43 2.28
CA GLY A 46 26.58 -0.99 2.89
C GLY A 46 27.19 0.30 2.31
N GLU A 47 26.49 1.02 1.42
CA GLU A 47 26.98 2.27 0.86
C GLU A 47 26.88 3.43 1.85
N ASN A 48 28.03 3.94 2.28
CA ASN A 48 28.10 5.11 3.16
C ASN A 48 28.02 6.41 2.36
N CYS A 49 26.81 6.87 2.06
CA CYS A 49 26.61 8.12 1.34
C CYS A 49 25.51 8.97 1.99
N GLY A 50 25.66 10.28 2.00
CA GLY A 50 24.66 11.19 2.57
C GLY A 50 23.41 11.30 1.69
N LYS A 51 22.21 11.33 2.33
CA LYS A 51 20.91 11.45 1.63
C LYS A 51 20.82 12.65 0.68
N ASN A 52 21.46 13.77 1.03
CA ASN A 52 21.49 14.98 0.18
C ASN A 52 22.35 14.77 -1.08
N ARG A 53 23.42 13.98 -0.98
CA ARG A 53 24.25 13.59 -2.13
C ARG A 53 23.45 12.73 -3.11
N VAL A 54 22.71 11.74 -2.61
CA VAL A 54 21.80 10.92 -3.43
C VAL A 54 20.76 11.81 -4.11
N GLY A 55 20.13 12.72 -3.37
CA GLY A 55 19.14 13.66 -3.92
C GLY A 55 19.73 14.54 -5.03
N ARG A 56 20.95 15.05 -4.86
CA ARG A 56 21.65 15.87 -5.88
C ARG A 56 21.98 15.05 -7.13
N ILE A 57 22.48 13.83 -6.98
CA ILE A 57 22.78 12.95 -8.13
C ILE A 57 21.50 12.63 -8.90
N MET A 58 20.41 12.27 -8.22
CA MET A 58 19.13 12.03 -8.86
C MET A 58 18.61 13.26 -9.61
N GLN A 59 18.71 14.45 -9.02
CA GLN A 59 18.29 15.71 -9.63
C GLN A 59 19.07 16.03 -10.90
N LEU A 60 20.40 15.93 -10.84
CA LEU A 60 21.29 16.19 -11.99
C LEU A 60 21.01 15.21 -13.15
N ASN A 61 20.67 13.97 -12.85
CA ASN A 61 20.36 12.93 -13.83
C ASN A 61 18.87 12.83 -14.17
N ARG A 62 18.05 13.80 -13.76
CA ARG A 62 16.61 13.88 -14.03
C ARG A 62 15.83 12.63 -13.55
N ILE A 63 16.33 11.92 -12.55
CA ILE A 63 15.67 10.77 -11.93
C ILE A 63 14.65 11.32 -10.93
N LYS A 64 13.36 11.12 -11.22
CA LYS A 64 12.26 11.67 -10.40
C LYS A 64 11.31 10.55 -10.00
N ALA A 65 11.01 10.45 -8.70
CA ALA A 65 9.93 9.59 -8.22
C ALA A 65 8.61 9.96 -8.87
N VAL A 66 7.78 8.94 -9.10
CA VAL A 66 6.42 9.16 -9.61
C VAL A 66 5.62 9.99 -8.61
N ARG A 67 5.17 11.15 -9.05
CA ARG A 67 4.27 12.01 -8.29
C ARG A 67 2.84 11.79 -8.76
N GLY A 68 1.95 11.43 -7.84
CA GLY A 68 0.53 11.29 -8.14
C GLY A 68 -0.16 12.65 -8.22
N TYR A 69 -1.21 12.73 -9.04
CA TYR A 69 -2.12 13.86 -9.11
C TYR A 69 -3.03 13.92 -7.87
N LYS A 70 -3.25 15.11 -7.30
CA LYS A 70 -4.30 15.33 -6.29
C LYS A 70 -5.67 15.31 -6.97
N ALA A 71 -6.48 14.30 -6.69
CA ALA A 71 -7.85 14.29 -7.18
C ALA A 71 -8.72 15.30 -6.42
N PRO A 72 -9.73 15.93 -7.07
CA PRO A 72 -10.72 16.77 -6.38
C PRO A 72 -11.47 15.97 -5.31
N ARG A 73 -11.85 16.62 -4.20
CA ARG A 73 -12.68 16.01 -3.15
C ARG A 73 -14.08 15.70 -3.69
N ARG A 74 -14.57 14.48 -3.51
CA ARG A 74 -15.95 14.08 -3.79
C ARG A 74 -16.76 14.04 -2.49
N ILE A 75 -18.01 14.49 -2.56
CA ILE A 75 -19.01 14.40 -1.47
C ILE A 75 -19.82 13.13 -1.70
N ALA A 76 -19.89 12.23 -0.73
CA ALA A 76 -20.58 10.95 -0.82
C ALA A 76 -22.00 11.00 -0.23
N GLY A 77 -22.92 10.18 -0.78
CA GLY A 77 -24.33 10.05 -0.38
C GLY A 77 -24.57 9.30 0.96
N ARG A 78 -25.83 9.20 1.44
CA ARG A 78 -26.21 8.67 2.77
C ARG A 78 -26.33 7.12 2.82
N PRO A 79 -25.92 6.43 3.90
CA PRO A 79 -26.08 4.99 4.11
C PRO A 79 -27.23 4.61 5.05
N SER A 80 -27.61 3.34 4.99
CA SER A 80 -28.51 2.65 5.93
C SER A 80 -27.70 2.03 7.09
N VAL A 81 -28.28 1.47 8.07
CA VAL A 81 -27.80 0.89 9.34
C VAL A 81 -26.28 0.87 9.63
N VAL A 82 -25.85 1.33 10.80
CA VAL A 82 -24.46 1.58 11.18
C VAL A 82 -24.07 0.76 12.41
N ALA A 83 -23.01 -0.07 12.31
CA ALA A 83 -22.39 -0.72 13.48
C ALA A 83 -21.64 0.31 14.34
N PRO A 84 -21.53 0.11 15.69
CA PRO A 84 -20.81 1.05 16.55
C PRO A 84 -19.32 1.10 16.20
N ASN A 85 -18.75 2.31 16.20
CA ASN A 85 -17.32 2.50 15.97
C ASN A 85 -16.51 2.03 17.18
N ARG A 86 -15.83 0.91 17.07
CA ARG A 86 -14.98 0.32 18.11
C ARG A 86 -13.51 0.77 18.05
N VAL A 87 -13.05 1.25 16.89
CA VAL A 87 -11.63 1.65 16.69
C VAL A 87 -11.32 2.98 17.39
N GLN A 88 -12.30 3.91 17.46
CA GLN A 88 -12.20 5.19 18.18
C GLN A 88 -10.85 5.92 18.05
N ARG A 89 -10.21 5.87 16.87
CA ARG A 89 -8.86 6.47 16.60
C ARG A 89 -7.71 5.90 17.44
N LYS A 90 -7.87 4.76 18.07
CA LYS A 90 -6.78 4.09 18.78
C LYS A 90 -5.93 3.29 17.78
N PHE A 91 -4.98 3.95 17.11
CA PHE A 91 -4.09 3.34 16.13
C PHE A 91 -2.79 2.76 16.76
N ALA A 92 -2.64 2.81 18.07
CA ALA A 92 -1.56 2.14 18.78
C ALA A 92 -1.87 0.64 18.89
N ILE A 93 -1.77 -0.07 17.76
CA ILE A 93 -1.94 -1.51 17.67
C ILE A 93 -0.59 -2.14 18.00
N VAL A 94 -0.56 -3.00 19.01
CA VAL A 94 0.69 -3.55 19.56
C VAL A 94 1.07 -4.93 19.02
N ARG A 95 0.13 -5.62 18.36
CA ARG A 95 0.36 -6.93 17.73
C ARG A 95 -0.49 -7.12 16.48
N ALA A 96 -0.07 -8.04 15.63
CA ALA A 96 -0.83 -8.44 14.44
C ALA A 96 -2.20 -9.04 14.82
N ASN A 97 -3.12 -8.99 13.88
CA ASN A 97 -4.47 -9.57 13.96
C ASN A 97 -5.35 -9.02 15.10
N GLN A 98 -5.10 -7.80 15.58
CA GLN A 98 -6.01 -7.12 16.51
C GLN A 98 -7.07 -6.30 15.77
N VAL A 99 -6.66 -5.56 14.75
CA VAL A 99 -7.57 -4.69 13.98
C VAL A 99 -7.22 -4.77 12.50
N TRP A 100 -8.21 -5.14 11.71
CA TRP A 100 -8.17 -5.08 10.26
C TRP A 100 -9.04 -3.94 9.75
N VAL A 101 -8.59 -3.27 8.69
CA VAL A 101 -9.42 -2.32 7.94
C VAL A 101 -9.71 -2.87 6.56
N THR A 102 -10.93 -2.66 6.09
CA THR A 102 -11.35 -3.08 4.75
C THR A 102 -11.96 -1.92 4.00
N ASP A 103 -11.69 -1.87 2.71
CA ASP A 103 -12.26 -0.85 1.81
C ASP A 103 -12.24 -1.35 0.36
N ILE A 104 -13.03 -0.70 -0.49
CA ILE A 104 -13.18 -1.06 -1.90
C ILE A 104 -12.77 0.11 -2.78
N THR A 105 -12.01 -0.18 -3.82
CA THR A 105 -11.73 0.79 -4.88
C THR A 105 -12.08 0.22 -6.25
N TYR A 106 -12.09 1.08 -7.27
CA TYR A 106 -12.38 0.71 -8.64
C TYR A 106 -11.23 1.10 -9.57
N ILE A 107 -11.02 0.27 -10.58
CA ILE A 107 -9.97 0.38 -11.58
C ILE A 107 -10.61 0.38 -12.95
N ARG A 108 -10.26 1.37 -13.78
CA ARG A 108 -10.78 1.45 -15.14
C ARG A 108 -9.96 0.60 -16.08
N THR A 109 -10.64 -0.21 -16.88
CA THR A 109 -10.07 -0.96 -18.01
C THR A 109 -10.88 -0.66 -19.28
N TRP A 110 -10.41 -1.05 -20.46
CA TRP A 110 -11.21 -0.93 -21.67
C TRP A 110 -12.42 -1.88 -21.67
N GLN A 111 -12.36 -2.98 -20.92
CA GLN A 111 -13.49 -3.90 -20.73
C GLN A 111 -14.49 -3.43 -19.66
N GLY A 112 -14.34 -2.21 -19.13
CA GLY A 112 -15.16 -1.65 -18.06
C GLY A 112 -14.46 -1.66 -16.71
N TRP A 113 -15.25 -1.54 -15.62
CA TRP A 113 -14.72 -1.46 -14.27
C TRP A 113 -14.25 -2.82 -13.74
N LEU A 114 -13.19 -2.79 -12.97
CA LEU A 114 -12.73 -3.85 -12.07
C LEU A 114 -12.71 -3.28 -10.66
N TYR A 115 -13.38 -3.96 -9.73
CA TYR A 115 -13.43 -3.56 -8.33
C TYR A 115 -12.43 -4.39 -7.54
N LEU A 116 -11.74 -3.74 -6.62
CA LEU A 116 -10.76 -4.34 -5.71
C LEU A 116 -11.20 -4.09 -4.28
N ALA A 117 -11.48 -5.15 -3.52
CA ALA A 117 -11.59 -5.10 -2.06
C ALA A 117 -10.26 -5.51 -1.44
N VAL A 118 -9.88 -4.88 -0.34
CA VAL A 118 -8.68 -5.22 0.43
C VAL A 118 -9.00 -5.32 1.91
N VAL A 119 -8.27 -6.17 2.62
CA VAL A 119 -8.22 -6.23 4.08
C VAL A 119 -6.78 -6.00 4.50
N ILE A 120 -6.54 -5.01 5.34
CA ILE A 120 -5.21 -4.56 5.76
C ILE A 120 -5.11 -4.68 7.28
N ASP A 121 -4.09 -5.38 7.76
CA ASP A 121 -3.75 -5.40 9.19
C ASP A 121 -3.15 -4.07 9.60
N LEU A 122 -3.73 -3.45 10.63
CA LEU A 122 -3.27 -2.13 11.09
C LEU A 122 -1.91 -2.16 11.77
N PHE A 123 -1.47 -3.29 12.31
CA PHE A 123 -0.18 -3.42 12.98
C PHE A 123 0.98 -3.17 12.02
N ALA A 124 1.09 -4.01 11.00
CA ALA A 124 2.18 -3.95 10.03
C ALA A 124 1.80 -3.26 8.71
N ARG A 125 0.57 -2.78 8.55
CA ARG A 125 0.05 -2.26 7.26
C ARG A 125 0.07 -3.29 6.14
N ASN A 126 0.11 -4.57 6.49
CA ASN A 126 0.16 -5.70 5.57
C ASN A 126 -1.22 -5.94 4.95
N VAL A 127 -1.29 -6.07 3.63
CA VAL A 127 -2.52 -6.51 2.94
C VAL A 127 -2.66 -8.01 3.12
N VAL A 128 -3.53 -8.41 4.06
CA VAL A 128 -3.72 -9.81 4.46
C VAL A 128 -4.77 -10.54 3.63
N GLY A 129 -5.68 -9.80 2.98
CA GLY A 129 -6.68 -10.35 2.08
C GLY A 129 -7.10 -9.36 1.01
N TRP A 130 -7.47 -9.89 -0.15
CA TRP A 130 -7.99 -9.07 -1.26
C TRP A 130 -8.81 -9.91 -2.24
N SER A 131 -9.69 -9.25 -2.98
CA SER A 131 -10.47 -9.87 -4.04
C SER A 131 -10.73 -8.87 -5.16
N MET A 132 -10.89 -9.37 -6.39
CA MET A 132 -11.18 -8.55 -7.56
C MET A 132 -12.33 -9.11 -8.40
N LYS A 133 -13.39 -8.32 -8.61
CA LYS A 133 -14.56 -8.70 -9.42
C LYS A 133 -14.94 -7.60 -10.43
N PRO A 134 -15.62 -7.97 -11.53
CA PRO A 134 -16.10 -7.00 -12.52
C PRO A 134 -17.30 -6.18 -12.03
N THR A 135 -17.93 -6.58 -10.93
CA THR A 135 -19.10 -5.97 -10.32
C THR A 135 -18.87 -5.65 -8.86
N LEU A 136 -19.52 -4.60 -8.36
CA LEU A 136 -19.51 -4.25 -6.94
C LEU A 136 -20.56 -5.09 -6.21
N SER A 137 -20.25 -6.37 -6.01
CA SER A 137 -21.13 -7.32 -5.32
C SER A 137 -20.75 -7.49 -3.85
N ARG A 138 -21.65 -8.10 -3.06
CA ARG A 138 -21.40 -8.43 -1.65
C ARG A 138 -20.26 -9.42 -1.48
N GLU A 139 -20.17 -10.37 -2.40
CA GLU A 139 -19.14 -11.40 -2.42
C GLU A 139 -17.72 -10.82 -2.61
N LEU A 140 -17.59 -9.62 -3.19
CA LEU A 140 -16.29 -8.98 -3.37
C LEU A 140 -15.60 -8.72 -2.02
N ALA A 141 -16.32 -8.11 -1.08
CA ALA A 141 -15.78 -7.84 0.25
C ALA A 141 -15.61 -9.13 1.08
N LEU A 142 -16.58 -10.03 0.96
CA LEU A 142 -16.57 -11.30 1.68
C LEU A 142 -15.40 -12.21 1.27
N ASP A 143 -15.10 -12.32 -0.03
CA ASP A 143 -13.96 -13.09 -0.52
C ASP A 143 -12.62 -12.54 -0.03
N ALA A 144 -12.49 -11.20 0.01
CA ALA A 144 -11.29 -10.56 0.58
C ALA A 144 -11.12 -10.87 2.07
N LEU A 145 -12.23 -10.84 2.84
CA LEU A 145 -12.21 -11.17 4.27
C LEU A 145 -11.94 -12.65 4.50
N MET A 146 -12.52 -13.52 3.67
CA MET A 146 -12.30 -14.97 3.71
C MET A 146 -10.81 -15.28 3.49
N MET A 147 -10.18 -14.67 2.48
CA MET A 147 -8.75 -14.82 2.23
C MET A 147 -7.93 -14.36 3.45
N ALA A 148 -8.29 -13.25 4.09
CA ALA A 148 -7.60 -12.75 5.28
C ALA A 148 -7.67 -13.75 6.44
N VAL A 149 -8.85 -14.28 6.73
CA VAL A 149 -9.05 -15.29 7.80
C VAL A 149 -8.23 -16.56 7.51
N TRP A 150 -8.27 -17.06 6.28
CA TRP A 150 -7.53 -18.28 5.89
C TRP A 150 -6.01 -18.12 5.96
N ARG A 151 -5.51 -16.94 5.60
CA ARG A 151 -4.06 -16.66 5.66
C ARG A 151 -3.58 -16.45 7.08
N ARG A 152 -4.37 -15.76 7.89
CA ARG A 152 -3.93 -15.28 9.20
C ARG A 152 -4.30 -16.21 10.35
N LYS A 153 -5.39 -16.97 10.19
CA LYS A 153 -5.92 -17.90 11.21
C LYS A 153 -5.86 -17.30 12.61
N PRO A 154 -6.50 -16.14 12.84
CA PRO A 154 -6.37 -15.44 14.11
C PRO A 154 -6.87 -16.31 15.27
N ASP A 155 -6.13 -16.31 16.35
CA ASP A 155 -6.42 -17.06 17.59
C ASP A 155 -7.34 -16.30 18.57
N GLY A 156 -7.54 -15.01 18.34
CA GLY A 156 -8.37 -14.11 19.15
C GLY A 156 -9.42 -13.34 18.35
N GLU A 157 -10.20 -12.50 19.04
CA GLU A 157 -11.14 -11.59 18.41
C GLU A 157 -10.39 -10.55 17.58
N VAL A 158 -10.80 -10.36 16.31
CA VAL A 158 -10.27 -9.32 15.41
C VAL A 158 -11.34 -8.30 15.14
N ILE A 159 -11.05 -7.02 15.38
CA ILE A 159 -11.93 -5.92 14.99
C ILE A 159 -11.76 -5.68 13.48
N VAL A 160 -12.86 -5.79 12.71
CA VAL A 160 -12.86 -5.50 11.27
C VAL A 160 -13.58 -4.18 11.03
N ASN A 161 -12.80 -3.15 10.72
CA ASN A 161 -13.32 -1.81 10.47
C ASN A 161 -13.55 -1.58 8.98
N SER A 162 -14.73 -1.07 8.62
CA SER A 162 -15.11 -0.71 7.26
C SER A 162 -15.67 0.70 7.18
N ASP A 163 -15.86 1.22 5.98
CA ASP A 163 -16.78 2.32 5.75
C ASP A 163 -18.24 1.84 5.88
N GLN A 164 -19.19 2.77 5.68
CA GLN A 164 -20.63 2.46 5.73
C GLN A 164 -21.15 1.94 4.38
N GLY A 165 -20.36 1.19 3.62
CA GLY A 165 -20.81 0.56 2.38
C GLY A 165 -21.87 -0.53 2.62
N SER A 166 -22.83 -0.65 1.70
CA SER A 166 -23.91 -1.65 1.78
C SER A 166 -23.41 -3.10 1.80
N GLN A 167 -22.21 -3.36 1.28
CA GLN A 167 -21.56 -4.66 1.27
C GLN A 167 -21.29 -5.19 2.68
N TYR A 168 -20.91 -4.29 3.60
CA TYR A 168 -20.54 -4.60 4.98
C TYR A 168 -21.73 -4.71 5.93
N GLY A 169 -22.91 -4.28 5.50
CA GLY A 169 -24.18 -4.44 6.24
C GLY A 169 -24.96 -5.70 5.88
N SER A 170 -24.47 -6.57 5.00
CA SER A 170 -25.18 -7.77 4.55
C SER A 170 -25.23 -8.86 5.61
N ASP A 171 -26.29 -9.69 5.59
CA ASP A 171 -26.43 -10.83 6.51
C ASP A 171 -25.30 -11.85 6.36
N ASP A 172 -24.81 -12.06 5.12
CA ASP A 172 -23.70 -12.95 4.84
C ASP A 172 -22.41 -12.47 5.50
N TRP A 173 -22.14 -11.16 5.42
CA TRP A 173 -21.00 -10.54 6.10
C TRP A 173 -21.10 -10.71 7.62
N GLN A 174 -22.26 -10.43 8.20
CA GLN A 174 -22.47 -10.55 9.64
C GLN A 174 -22.38 -12.01 10.13
N ARG A 175 -22.91 -12.97 9.35
CA ARG A 175 -22.77 -14.40 9.66
C ARG A 175 -21.32 -14.85 9.61
N PHE A 176 -20.59 -14.46 8.56
CA PHE A 176 -19.17 -14.81 8.41
C PHE A 176 -18.33 -14.23 9.55
N CYS A 177 -18.54 -12.97 9.91
CA CYS A 177 -17.84 -12.35 11.02
C CYS A 177 -18.08 -13.11 12.33
N ARG A 178 -19.32 -13.42 12.67
CA ARG A 178 -19.67 -14.19 13.88
C ARG A 178 -19.05 -15.58 13.90
N ALA A 179 -19.06 -16.28 12.76
CA ALA A 179 -18.50 -17.63 12.65
C ALA A 179 -16.98 -17.68 12.80
N ASN A 180 -16.28 -16.54 12.58
CA ASN A 180 -14.81 -16.47 12.59
C ASN A 180 -14.26 -15.56 13.70
N ASN A 181 -15.03 -15.30 14.74
CA ASN A 181 -14.65 -14.44 15.87
C ASN A 181 -14.16 -13.03 15.44
N LEU A 182 -14.85 -12.46 14.45
CA LEU A 182 -14.57 -11.11 13.95
C LEU A 182 -15.61 -10.14 14.50
N ALA A 183 -15.17 -9.01 15.03
CA ALA A 183 -16.02 -7.95 15.55
C ALA A 183 -16.19 -6.82 14.51
N PRO A 184 -17.32 -6.74 13.81
CA PRO A 184 -17.56 -5.66 12.86
C PRO A 184 -17.57 -4.29 13.54
N SER A 185 -16.89 -3.33 12.91
CA SER A 185 -16.88 -1.92 13.29
C SER A 185 -17.08 -1.07 12.04
N MET A 186 -17.87 0.00 12.14
CA MET A 186 -18.07 0.92 11.02
C MET A 186 -17.60 2.32 11.40
N SER A 187 -16.84 2.93 10.51
CA SER A 187 -16.39 4.31 10.64
C SER A 187 -17.57 5.28 10.67
N ARG A 188 -17.48 6.34 11.46
CA ARG A 188 -18.50 7.40 11.44
C ARG A 188 -18.53 8.08 10.08
N ARG A 189 -19.72 8.48 9.65
CA ARG A 189 -19.92 9.19 8.38
C ARG A 189 -19.09 10.48 8.34
N GLY A 190 -18.31 10.66 7.27
CA GLY A 190 -17.44 11.84 7.09
C GLY A 190 -16.17 11.82 7.94
N ASN A 191 -15.92 10.78 8.73
CA ASN A 191 -14.70 10.60 9.50
C ASN A 191 -13.70 9.74 8.72
N CYS A 192 -12.89 10.38 7.87
CA CYS A 192 -11.87 9.72 7.05
C CYS A 192 -10.70 9.16 7.89
N TRP A 193 -10.60 9.49 9.17
CA TRP A 193 -9.47 9.05 10.00
C TRP A 193 -9.49 7.55 10.29
N ASP A 194 -10.67 6.97 10.48
CA ASP A 194 -10.82 5.55 10.83
C ASP A 194 -10.50 4.63 9.63
N ASN A 195 -10.50 5.15 8.39
CA ASN A 195 -10.16 4.41 7.17
C ASN A 195 -8.91 4.95 6.45
N ALA A 196 -8.16 5.84 7.10
CA ALA A 196 -7.00 6.53 6.51
C ALA A 196 -5.92 5.56 5.99
N VAL A 197 -5.82 4.36 6.56
CA VAL A 197 -4.85 3.34 6.15
C VAL A 197 -5.21 2.75 4.80
N ALA A 198 -6.47 2.36 4.60
CA ALA A 198 -6.95 1.85 3.32
C ALA A 198 -6.91 2.94 2.24
N GLU A 199 -7.29 4.18 2.58
CA GLU A 199 -7.14 5.33 1.68
C GLU A 199 -5.68 5.58 1.28
N SER A 200 -4.75 5.47 2.23
CA SER A 200 -3.31 5.59 1.97
C SER A 200 -2.80 4.49 1.05
N PHE A 201 -3.23 3.24 1.27
CA PHE A 201 -2.93 2.11 0.41
C PHE A 201 -3.43 2.37 -1.01
N PHE A 202 -4.70 2.70 -1.19
CA PHE A 202 -5.27 2.95 -2.52
C PHE A 202 -4.65 4.17 -3.20
N SER A 203 -4.30 5.21 -2.43
CA SER A 203 -3.56 6.35 -2.98
C SER A 203 -2.20 5.91 -3.53
N SER A 204 -1.50 5.04 -2.82
CA SER A 204 -0.21 4.47 -3.25
C SER A 204 -0.38 3.60 -4.48
N LEU A 205 -1.29 2.62 -4.45
CA LEU A 205 -1.60 1.74 -5.59
C LEU A 205 -1.95 2.55 -6.84
N LYS A 206 -2.85 3.54 -6.71
CA LYS A 206 -3.25 4.38 -7.85
C LYS A 206 -2.09 5.22 -8.41
N LYS A 207 -1.25 5.78 -7.55
CA LYS A 207 -0.10 6.61 -7.97
C LYS A 207 1.03 5.77 -8.56
N GLU A 208 1.29 4.64 -7.97
CA GLU A 208 2.48 3.84 -8.25
C GLU A 208 2.29 2.87 -9.41
N ARG A 209 1.04 2.40 -9.63
CA ARG A 209 0.71 1.43 -10.69
C ARG A 209 -0.40 1.90 -11.64
N ILE A 210 -1.62 2.11 -11.13
CA ILE A 210 -2.83 2.21 -11.95
C ILE A 210 -2.81 3.43 -12.87
N ARG A 211 -2.43 4.62 -12.39
CA ARG A 211 -2.47 5.87 -13.17
C ARG A 211 -1.44 5.96 -14.28
N LYS A 212 -0.48 5.07 -14.29
CA LYS A 212 0.58 5.02 -15.30
C LYS A 212 0.24 4.12 -16.49
N ARG A 213 -0.80 3.32 -16.38
CA ARG A 213 -1.13 2.26 -17.33
C ARG A 213 -2.59 2.35 -17.75
N ILE A 214 -2.86 2.06 -19.01
CA ILE A 214 -4.21 1.83 -19.53
C ILE A 214 -4.33 0.32 -19.70
N TYR A 215 -5.11 -0.32 -18.84
CA TYR A 215 -5.34 -1.76 -18.94
C TYR A 215 -6.31 -2.07 -20.07
N LYS A 216 -5.86 -2.85 -21.06
CA LYS A 216 -6.72 -3.32 -22.16
C LYS A 216 -7.77 -4.30 -21.65
N THR A 217 -7.39 -5.19 -20.74
CA THR A 217 -8.28 -6.22 -20.17
C THR A 217 -8.28 -6.18 -18.65
N ARG A 218 -9.34 -6.74 -18.03
CA ARG A 218 -9.43 -6.93 -16.59
C ARG A 218 -8.36 -7.87 -16.08
N ASP A 219 -7.95 -8.87 -16.88
CA ASP A 219 -6.93 -9.85 -16.46
C ASP A 219 -5.53 -9.23 -16.39
N LEU A 220 -5.20 -8.35 -17.33
CA LEU A 220 -3.96 -7.55 -17.21
C LEU A 220 -3.95 -6.67 -15.97
N ALA A 221 -5.10 -6.08 -15.62
CA ALA A 221 -5.21 -5.31 -14.38
C ALA A 221 -5.08 -6.20 -13.14
N ARG A 222 -5.70 -7.39 -13.15
CA ARG A 222 -5.58 -8.36 -12.05
C ARG A 222 -4.14 -8.79 -11.82
N ALA A 223 -3.43 -9.18 -12.87
CA ALA A 223 -2.03 -9.61 -12.78
C ALA A 223 -1.13 -8.50 -12.22
N ASP A 224 -1.29 -7.26 -12.70
CA ASP A 224 -0.47 -6.13 -12.22
C ASP A 224 -0.78 -5.74 -10.77
N ILE A 225 -2.05 -5.84 -10.34
CA ILE A 225 -2.45 -5.56 -8.96
C ILE A 225 -2.00 -6.68 -8.02
N PHE A 226 -2.09 -7.94 -8.47
CA PHE A 226 -1.54 -9.09 -7.74
C PHE A 226 -0.05 -8.87 -7.45
N ASP A 227 0.74 -8.58 -8.49
CA ASP A 227 2.17 -8.30 -8.37
C ASP A 227 2.43 -7.11 -7.43
N TYR A 228 1.63 -6.04 -7.56
CA TYR A 228 1.77 -4.89 -6.68
C TYR A 228 1.53 -5.25 -5.20
N ILE A 229 0.50 -6.02 -4.89
CA ILE A 229 0.15 -6.36 -3.50
C ILE A 229 1.15 -7.37 -2.93
N GLU A 230 1.32 -8.50 -3.61
CA GLU A 230 2.03 -9.66 -3.06
C GLU A 230 3.54 -9.53 -3.15
N VAL A 231 4.05 -8.99 -4.26
CA VAL A 231 5.50 -8.92 -4.49
C VAL A 231 6.06 -7.58 -4.03
N PHE A 232 5.40 -6.47 -4.38
CA PHE A 232 5.98 -5.16 -4.12
C PHE A 232 5.52 -4.56 -2.80
N TYR A 233 4.21 -4.40 -2.57
CA TYR A 233 3.69 -3.66 -1.41
C TYR A 233 4.00 -4.36 -0.08
N ASN A 234 3.67 -5.62 0.03
CA ASN A 234 3.87 -6.37 1.27
C ASN A 234 5.35 -6.65 1.54
N ARG A 235 6.12 -7.05 0.53
CA ARG A 235 7.50 -7.57 0.72
C ARG A 235 8.59 -6.51 0.56
N ASN A 236 8.41 -5.57 -0.37
CA ASN A 236 9.52 -4.70 -0.77
C ASN A 236 9.28 -3.21 -0.49
N ARG A 237 8.00 -2.79 -0.47
CA ARG A 237 7.68 -1.35 -0.40
C ARG A 237 7.95 -0.78 0.99
N ARG A 238 8.89 0.16 1.07
CA ARG A 238 9.23 0.84 2.32
C ARG A 238 8.13 1.79 2.79
N HIS A 239 7.78 1.68 4.05
CA HIS A 239 6.80 2.51 4.73
C HIS A 239 7.46 3.40 5.79
N SER A 240 7.33 4.72 5.64
CA SER A 240 7.89 5.66 6.62
C SER A 240 7.29 5.50 8.02
N HIS A 241 6.03 5.06 8.12
CA HIS A 241 5.36 4.79 9.40
C HIS A 241 5.95 3.56 10.13
N LEU A 242 6.52 2.62 9.39
CA LEU A 242 7.12 1.39 9.91
C LEU A 242 8.66 1.50 10.03
N GLY A 243 9.20 2.69 10.21
CA GLY A 243 10.66 2.87 10.26
C GLY A 243 11.36 2.68 8.91
N SER A 244 10.65 2.84 7.79
CA SER A 244 11.18 2.67 6.43
C SER A 244 11.50 1.23 6.04
N VAL A 245 10.87 0.25 6.65
CA VAL A 245 10.89 -1.15 6.23
C VAL A 245 9.58 -1.55 5.53
N SER A 246 9.53 -2.74 4.93
CA SER A 246 8.31 -3.28 4.33
C SER A 246 7.34 -3.81 5.41
N PRO A 247 6.04 -3.96 5.09
CA PRO A 247 5.07 -4.57 6.00
C PRO A 247 5.50 -5.93 6.52
N GLU A 248 5.95 -6.82 5.64
CA GLU A 248 6.37 -8.18 6.00
C GLU A 248 7.62 -8.17 6.88
N ALA A 249 8.64 -7.37 6.54
CA ALA A 249 9.85 -7.25 7.35
C ALA A 249 9.56 -6.65 8.74
N PHE A 250 8.64 -5.68 8.85
CA PHE A 250 8.22 -5.13 10.12
C PHE A 250 7.53 -6.18 11.00
N GLU A 251 6.63 -6.96 10.42
CA GLU A 251 5.91 -8.00 11.13
C GLU A 251 6.85 -9.10 11.64
N GLN A 252 7.77 -9.58 10.78
CA GLN A 252 8.77 -10.59 11.14
C GLN A 252 9.71 -10.13 12.27
N ALA A 253 10.09 -8.84 12.28
CA ALA A 253 10.94 -8.29 13.34
C ALA A 253 10.22 -8.07 14.67
N SER A 254 8.87 -8.13 14.68
CA SER A 254 8.01 -7.84 15.84
C SER A 254 7.30 -9.09 16.37
N SER A 255 7.56 -10.27 15.79
CA SER A 255 6.94 -11.57 16.13
C SER A 255 7.69 -12.32 17.21
#